data_ee11ddca6b60f5442faf8826c89637f2
#
_entry.id   ee11ddca6b60f5442faf8826c89637f2
#
_cell.length_a   1.000
_cell.length_b   1.000
_cell.length_c   1.000
_cell.angle_alpha   90.00
_cell.angle_beta   90.00
_cell.angle_gamma   90.00
#
_symmetry.space_group_name_H-M   'P 1'
#
loop_
_entity.id
_entity.type
_entity.pdbx_description
1 polymer ?
#
loop_
_entity_poly.entity_id
_entity_poly.type
_entity_poly.pdbx_seq_one_letter_code
_entity_poly.pdbx_strand_id
1 'polypeptide(L)'
;GLSVRNRLTRNALAEQIRRGINALAKDEPDFRGWSATDLSSYTVIRRAPLCAKWLTDLLCTIPPPSSGGLAVLQALALLTQPGHTLDPTQPSSWRRLANAIAWADADRLYWIRDPIDGPPPIRALLNPAYIRQRSLAMGASHGSRPGPGLPPGIKRYPFAVPDSGQEQGTTHLSIVDSLGNIASYTASVETVFGSRHVVAGMV
;
A
#
# COMPACT_ATOMS: atom_id res chain seq x y z
N GLY A 1 -19.20 -13.27 -11.27
CA GLY A 1 -18.85 -11.99 -10.60
C GLY A 1 -20.07 -11.22 -10.09
N LEU A 2 -21.12 -11.02 -10.88
CA LEU A 2 -22.33 -10.26 -10.49
C LEU A 2 -23.18 -10.91 -9.38
N SER A 3 -23.18 -12.25 -9.32
CA SER A 3 -23.98 -13.00 -8.33
C SER A 3 -23.49 -12.83 -6.89
N VAL A 4 -22.18 -12.78 -6.64
CA VAL A 4 -21.61 -12.63 -5.29
C VAL A 4 -21.82 -11.21 -4.77
N ARG A 5 -21.62 -10.20 -5.61
CA ARG A 5 -21.88 -8.80 -5.27
C ARG A 5 -23.31 -8.58 -4.81
N ASN A 6 -24.30 -9.10 -5.55
CA ASN A 6 -25.70 -8.94 -5.18
C ASN A 6 -26.07 -9.63 -3.87
N ARG A 7 -25.37 -10.70 -3.50
CA ARG A 7 -25.61 -11.42 -2.24
C ARG A 7 -25.08 -10.67 -1.02
N LEU A 8 -23.94 -9.98 -1.13
CA LEU A 8 -23.32 -9.29 0.01
C LEU A 8 -23.85 -7.86 0.19
N THR A 9 -24.34 -7.21 -0.86
CA THR A 9 -24.69 -5.79 -0.80
C THR A 9 -26.17 -5.46 -0.79
N ARG A 10 -27.05 -6.41 -1.11
CA ARG A 10 -28.49 -6.13 -1.31
C ARG A 10 -29.42 -7.21 -0.75
N ASN A 11 -28.99 -8.04 0.16
CA ASN A 11 -29.84 -9.13 0.69
C ASN A 11 -29.96 -9.09 2.22
N ALA A 12 -30.60 -10.12 2.78
CA ALA A 12 -30.79 -10.28 4.22
C ALA A 12 -29.47 -10.22 5.03
N LEU A 13 -28.35 -10.74 4.49
CA LEU A 13 -27.05 -10.69 5.13
C LEU A 13 -26.52 -9.26 5.23
N ALA A 14 -26.66 -8.47 4.16
CA ALA A 14 -26.26 -7.07 4.17
C ALA A 14 -27.00 -6.27 5.25
N GLU A 15 -28.29 -6.50 5.38
CA GLU A 15 -29.10 -5.87 6.41
C GLU A 15 -28.77 -6.36 7.82
N GLN A 16 -28.44 -7.64 7.98
CA GLN A 16 -28.00 -8.21 9.24
C GLN A 16 -26.65 -7.61 9.68
N ILE A 17 -25.69 -7.46 8.75
CA ILE A 17 -24.40 -6.79 9.01
C ILE A 17 -24.65 -5.33 9.41
N ARG A 18 -25.45 -4.58 8.66
CA ARG A 18 -25.75 -3.19 8.95
C ARG A 18 -26.39 -3.00 10.33
N ARG A 19 -27.35 -3.84 10.70
CA ARG A 19 -27.98 -3.81 12.03
C ARG A 19 -26.99 -4.09 13.14
N GLY A 20 -26.11 -5.09 12.97
CA GLY A 20 -25.09 -5.40 13.95
C GLY A 20 -24.10 -4.26 14.15
N ILE A 21 -23.61 -3.68 13.06
CA ILE A 21 -22.71 -2.51 13.10
C ILE A 21 -23.39 -1.31 13.78
N ASN A 22 -24.66 -1.04 13.46
CA ASN A 22 -25.41 0.06 14.07
C ASN A 22 -25.77 -0.18 15.55
N ALA A 23 -25.87 -1.43 15.97
CA ALA A 23 -26.00 -1.75 17.39
C ALA A 23 -24.72 -1.41 18.16
N LEU A 24 -23.55 -1.78 17.63
CA LEU A 24 -22.25 -1.42 18.22
C LEU A 24 -22.03 0.09 18.28
N ALA A 25 -22.42 0.81 17.23
CA ALA A 25 -22.26 2.27 17.16
C ALA A 25 -23.04 3.05 18.24
N LYS A 26 -23.97 2.41 18.93
CA LYS A 26 -24.70 3.05 20.05
C LYS A 26 -23.86 3.12 21.32
N ASP A 27 -22.98 2.14 21.49
CA ASP A 27 -22.17 1.98 22.70
C ASP A 27 -20.78 2.61 22.57
N GLU A 28 -20.38 2.98 21.33
CA GLU A 28 -19.07 3.55 21.01
C GLU A 28 -19.23 4.90 20.28
N PRO A 29 -19.04 6.03 20.97
CA PRO A 29 -19.27 7.37 20.41
C PRO A 29 -18.46 7.72 19.17
N ASP A 30 -17.26 7.17 19.05
CA ASP A 30 -16.34 7.40 17.92
C ASP A 30 -16.61 6.49 16.71
N PHE A 31 -17.50 5.53 16.88
CA PHE A 31 -17.85 4.58 15.83
C PHE A 31 -19.06 5.04 15.04
N ARG A 32 -18.90 5.26 13.73
CA ARG A 32 -20.01 5.61 12.85
C ARG A 32 -20.75 4.37 12.40
N GLY A 33 -22.07 4.36 12.64
CA GLY A 33 -22.96 3.36 12.07
C GLY A 33 -23.02 3.45 10.54
N TRP A 34 -23.57 2.41 9.90
CA TRP A 34 -23.73 2.33 8.45
C TRP A 34 -25.14 2.69 8.03
N SER A 35 -25.26 3.45 6.95
CA SER A 35 -26.52 3.72 6.26
C SER A 35 -26.94 2.53 5.38
N ALA A 36 -28.17 2.55 4.91
CA ALA A 36 -28.65 1.54 3.96
C ALA A 36 -27.90 1.57 2.61
N THR A 37 -27.29 2.70 2.27
CA THR A 37 -26.60 2.90 1.00
C THR A 37 -25.14 2.48 1.04
N ASP A 38 -24.49 2.39 2.18
CA ASP A 38 -23.05 2.13 2.27
C ASP A 38 -22.65 0.81 1.61
N LEU A 39 -23.36 -0.27 1.92
CA LEU A 39 -23.12 -1.54 1.23
C LEU A 39 -23.63 -1.55 -0.20
N SER A 40 -24.80 -0.96 -0.48
CA SER A 40 -25.43 -1.00 -1.80
C SER A 40 -24.71 -0.14 -2.84
N SER A 41 -24.03 0.93 -2.40
CA SER A 41 -23.23 1.81 -3.25
C SER A 41 -21.79 1.29 -3.47
N TYR A 42 -21.34 0.31 -2.66
CA TYR A 42 -19.99 -0.23 -2.80
C TYR A 42 -19.75 -0.82 -4.18
N THR A 43 -18.66 -0.42 -4.79
CA THR A 43 -18.21 -0.92 -6.10
C THR A 43 -16.76 -1.38 -6.06
N VAL A 44 -16.51 -2.54 -6.67
CA VAL A 44 -15.13 -3.00 -6.85
C VAL A 44 -14.45 -2.14 -7.91
N ILE A 45 -13.33 -1.53 -7.56
CA ILE A 45 -12.55 -0.70 -8.48
C ILE A 45 -11.49 -1.57 -9.15
N ARG A 46 -11.50 -1.60 -10.47
CA ARG A 46 -10.41 -2.20 -11.26
C ARG A 46 -9.37 -1.13 -11.55
N ARG A 47 -8.11 -1.43 -11.26
CA ARG A 47 -7.00 -0.52 -11.48
C ARG A 47 -5.99 -1.15 -12.43
N ALA A 48 -5.39 -0.35 -13.31
CA ALA A 48 -4.23 -0.76 -14.08
C ALA A 48 -3.04 -1.00 -13.14
N PRO A 49 -2.21 -2.02 -13.36
CA PRO A 49 -1.02 -2.25 -12.56
C PRO A 49 -0.05 -1.08 -12.68
N LEU A 50 0.74 -0.86 -11.64
CA LEU A 50 1.87 0.06 -11.66
C LEU A 50 3.09 -0.70 -12.17
N CYS A 51 3.60 -0.31 -13.34
CA CYS A 51 4.73 -0.97 -13.95
C CYS A 51 5.92 -0.01 -14.11
N ALA A 52 7.12 -0.52 -13.88
CA ALA A 52 8.38 0.17 -14.14
C ALA A 52 9.42 -0.80 -14.71
N LYS A 53 10.30 -0.28 -15.57
CA LYS A 53 11.43 -1.05 -16.06
C LYS A 53 12.48 -1.20 -14.95
N TRP A 54 12.94 -2.42 -14.75
CA TRP A 54 14.02 -2.74 -13.83
C TRP A 54 14.99 -3.71 -14.49
N LEU A 55 16.24 -3.26 -14.69
CA LEU A 55 17.23 -3.97 -15.51
C LEU A 55 16.67 -4.25 -16.91
N THR A 56 16.57 -5.52 -17.29
CA THR A 56 16.00 -5.99 -18.57
C THR A 56 14.50 -6.24 -18.52
N ASP A 57 13.91 -6.32 -17.33
CA ASP A 57 12.56 -6.77 -17.11
C ASP A 57 11.56 -5.61 -16.90
N LEU A 58 10.29 -5.89 -17.14
CA LEU A 58 9.18 -5.04 -16.77
C LEU A 58 8.56 -5.58 -15.48
N LEU A 59 8.71 -4.86 -14.38
CA LEU A 59 8.07 -5.21 -13.11
C LEU A 59 6.75 -4.51 -12.98
N CYS A 60 5.70 -5.27 -12.74
CA CYS A 60 4.35 -4.78 -12.51
C CYS A 60 3.89 -5.14 -11.09
N THR A 61 3.25 -4.20 -10.44
CA THR A 61 2.81 -4.34 -9.05
C THR A 61 1.48 -3.66 -8.81
N ILE A 62 0.95 -3.80 -7.60
CA ILE A 62 -0.30 -3.19 -7.19
C ILE A 62 -0.19 -1.65 -7.19
N PRO A 63 -1.17 -0.93 -7.76
CA PRO A 63 -1.16 0.53 -7.76
C PRO A 63 -1.75 1.11 -6.46
N PRO A 64 -1.61 2.42 -6.21
CA PRO A 64 -2.31 3.10 -5.14
C PRO A 64 -3.84 2.88 -5.18
N PRO A 65 -4.51 2.89 -4.02
CA PRO A 65 -4.03 3.34 -2.70
C PRO A 65 -3.09 2.37 -1.97
N SER A 66 -2.90 1.15 -2.47
CA SER A 66 -1.86 0.28 -1.91
C SER A 66 -0.48 0.91 -2.09
N SER A 67 0.27 1.01 -1.02
CA SER A 67 1.55 1.71 -1.00
C SER A 67 2.75 0.82 -1.30
N GLY A 68 2.63 -0.48 -1.04
CA GLY A 68 3.74 -1.44 -1.14
C GLY A 68 4.33 -1.54 -2.53
N GLY A 69 3.50 -1.46 -3.58
CA GLY A 69 3.97 -1.55 -4.95
C GLY A 69 4.94 -0.45 -5.34
N LEU A 70 4.63 0.81 -4.98
CA LEU A 70 5.56 1.92 -5.23
C LEU A 70 6.86 1.74 -4.44
N ALA A 71 6.76 1.36 -3.16
CA ALA A 71 7.93 1.16 -2.31
C ALA A 71 8.90 0.13 -2.90
N VAL A 72 8.38 -0.99 -3.41
CA VAL A 72 9.20 -2.02 -4.09
C VAL A 72 9.89 -1.45 -5.32
N LEU A 73 9.15 -0.78 -6.21
CA LEU A 73 9.74 -0.22 -7.43
C LEU A 73 10.79 0.85 -7.14
N GLN A 74 10.55 1.71 -6.15
CA GLN A 74 11.53 2.71 -5.72
C GLN A 74 12.76 2.07 -5.08
N ALA A 75 12.58 1.12 -4.16
CA ALA A 75 13.70 0.43 -3.51
C ALA A 75 14.61 -0.26 -4.54
N LEU A 76 14.02 -0.97 -5.51
CA LEU A 76 14.77 -1.59 -6.59
C LEU A 76 15.49 -0.56 -7.47
N ALA A 77 14.83 0.55 -7.80
CA ALA A 77 15.45 1.61 -8.58
C ALA A 77 16.61 2.30 -7.82
N LEU A 78 16.50 2.48 -6.51
CA LEU A 78 17.57 3.01 -5.66
C LEU A 78 18.73 2.02 -5.54
N LEU A 79 18.41 0.74 -5.43
CA LEU A 79 19.39 -0.34 -5.26
C LEU A 79 20.28 -0.49 -6.49
N THR A 80 19.73 -0.33 -7.68
CA THR A 80 20.40 -0.61 -8.96
C THR A 80 20.94 0.64 -9.67
N GLN A 81 21.14 1.75 -8.94
CA GLN A 81 21.78 2.93 -9.53
C GLN A 81 23.23 2.61 -9.99
N PRO A 82 23.68 3.23 -11.10
CA PRO A 82 25.02 3.01 -11.63
C PRO A 82 26.14 3.20 -10.58
N GLY A 83 27.19 2.44 -10.72
CA GLY A 83 28.35 2.46 -9.82
C GLY A 83 28.23 1.56 -8.59
N HIS A 84 27.20 0.75 -8.51
CA HIS A 84 26.99 -0.19 -7.42
C HIS A 84 26.80 -1.61 -7.94
N THR A 85 27.63 -2.52 -7.48
CA THR A 85 27.48 -3.96 -7.72
C THR A 85 26.80 -4.58 -6.51
N LEU A 86 25.80 -5.41 -6.75
CA LEU A 86 25.12 -6.16 -5.70
C LEU A 86 25.71 -7.56 -5.63
N ASP A 87 26.44 -7.82 -4.58
CA ASP A 87 26.96 -9.13 -4.25
C ASP A 87 26.33 -9.58 -2.92
N PRO A 88 25.48 -10.63 -2.93
CA PRO A 88 24.78 -11.09 -1.73
C PRO A 88 25.72 -11.63 -0.65
N THR A 89 26.99 -11.92 -0.99
CA THR A 89 28.01 -12.36 -0.03
C THR A 89 28.62 -11.18 0.77
N GLN A 90 28.42 -9.94 0.29
CA GLN A 90 29.00 -8.76 0.90
C GLN A 90 28.03 -8.05 1.85
N PRO A 91 28.44 -7.75 3.10
CA PRO A 91 27.60 -7.00 4.04
C PRO A 91 27.19 -5.61 3.55
N SER A 92 27.98 -4.99 2.68
CA SER A 92 27.68 -3.71 2.05
C SER A 92 26.43 -3.75 1.17
N SER A 93 26.18 -4.87 0.46
CA SER A 93 24.99 -5.06 -0.37
C SER A 93 23.71 -5.13 0.48
N TRP A 94 23.76 -5.82 1.60
CA TRP A 94 22.64 -5.90 2.54
C TRP A 94 22.34 -4.56 3.21
N ARG A 95 23.39 -3.82 3.60
CA ARG A 95 23.23 -2.46 4.12
C ARG A 95 22.60 -1.53 3.09
N ARG A 96 23.04 -1.63 1.82
CA ARG A 96 22.45 -0.86 0.73
C ARG A 96 20.98 -1.21 0.51
N LEU A 97 20.63 -2.49 0.56
CA LEU A 97 19.24 -2.95 0.45
C LEU A 97 18.38 -2.37 1.59
N ALA A 98 18.84 -2.48 2.82
CA ALA A 98 18.12 -1.92 3.97
C ALA A 98 17.92 -0.40 3.85
N ASN A 99 18.94 0.32 3.41
CA ASN A 99 18.83 1.76 3.15
C ASN A 99 17.85 2.05 2.02
N ALA A 100 17.92 1.34 0.90
CA ALA A 100 17.01 1.54 -0.22
C ALA A 100 15.54 1.34 0.20
N ILE A 101 15.27 0.32 1.01
CA ILE A 101 13.94 0.08 1.58
C ILE A 101 13.52 1.24 2.48
N ALA A 102 14.36 1.67 3.42
CA ALA A 102 14.05 2.75 4.35
C ALA A 102 13.77 4.09 3.63
N TRP A 103 14.52 4.38 2.55
CA TRP A 103 14.34 5.60 1.77
C TRP A 103 13.06 5.55 0.91
N ALA A 104 12.75 4.41 0.34
CA ALA A 104 11.48 4.18 -0.37
C ALA A 104 10.28 4.24 0.59
N ASP A 105 10.43 3.70 1.79
CA ASP A 105 9.39 3.72 2.82
C ASP A 105 9.09 5.14 3.32
N ALA A 106 10.11 5.97 3.49
CA ALA A 106 9.93 7.37 3.84
C ALA A 106 9.10 8.14 2.80
N ASP A 107 9.31 7.85 1.51
CA ASP A 107 8.50 8.42 0.43
C ASP A 107 7.08 7.81 0.41
N ARG A 108 6.96 6.50 0.61
CA ARG A 108 5.69 5.80 0.70
C ARG A 108 4.79 6.40 1.76
N LEU A 109 5.27 6.51 2.97
CA LEU A 109 4.52 7.02 4.12
C LEU A 109 4.02 8.44 3.94
N TYR A 110 4.75 9.27 3.21
CA TYR A 110 4.37 10.66 2.99
C TYR A 110 3.47 10.85 1.77
N TRP A 111 3.78 10.19 0.65
CA TRP A 111 3.16 10.49 -0.64
C TRP A 111 1.98 9.60 -1.01
N ILE A 112 1.89 8.38 -0.46
CA ILE A 112 0.81 7.44 -0.81
C ILE A 112 -0.32 7.58 0.19
N ARG A 113 -1.48 7.98 -0.34
CA ARG A 113 -2.71 8.25 0.40
C ARG A 113 -3.91 7.76 -0.37
N ASP A 114 -5.08 7.81 0.26
CA ASP A 114 -6.33 7.62 -0.43
C ASP A 114 -6.49 8.70 -1.51
N PRO A 115 -6.90 8.32 -2.73
CA PRO A 115 -7.13 9.26 -3.84
C PRO A 115 -8.14 10.37 -3.55
N ILE A 116 -8.92 10.29 -2.49
CA ILE A 116 -9.82 11.36 -2.05
C ILE A 116 -9.06 12.66 -1.74
N ASP A 117 -7.81 12.55 -1.30
CA ASP A 117 -6.92 13.69 -1.04
C ASP A 117 -6.16 14.16 -2.28
N GLY A 118 -6.52 13.65 -3.44
CA GLY A 118 -5.85 13.85 -4.70
C GLY A 118 -4.92 12.69 -5.09
N PRO A 119 -4.63 12.52 -6.38
CA PRO A 119 -3.83 11.41 -6.85
C PRO A 119 -2.37 11.55 -6.38
N PRO A 120 -1.77 10.49 -5.82
CA PRO A 120 -0.36 10.52 -5.43
C PRO A 120 0.54 10.73 -6.66
N PRO A 121 1.67 11.45 -6.52
CA PRO A 121 2.54 11.84 -7.62
C PRO A 121 3.46 10.70 -8.11
N ILE A 122 2.88 9.56 -8.48
CA ILE A 122 3.60 8.32 -8.81
C ILE A 122 4.67 8.52 -9.89
N ARG A 123 4.32 9.23 -10.97
CA ARG A 123 5.27 9.48 -12.06
C ARG A 123 6.48 10.30 -11.61
N ALA A 124 6.28 11.25 -10.71
CA ALA A 124 7.36 12.06 -10.17
C ALA A 124 8.23 11.26 -9.20
N LEU A 125 7.63 10.40 -8.38
CA LEU A 125 8.31 9.51 -7.43
C LEU A 125 9.15 8.43 -8.13
N LEU A 126 8.76 7.99 -9.32
CA LEU A 126 9.52 7.04 -10.15
C LEU A 126 10.36 7.71 -11.23
N ASN A 127 10.44 9.04 -11.25
CA ASN A 127 11.25 9.78 -12.22
C ASN A 127 12.74 9.46 -12.02
N PRO A 128 13.49 9.09 -13.08
CA PRO A 128 14.90 8.72 -12.97
C PRO A 128 15.79 9.81 -12.34
N ALA A 129 15.51 11.09 -12.61
CA ALA A 129 16.26 12.19 -11.99
C ALA A 129 16.00 12.28 -10.49
N TYR A 130 14.75 12.08 -10.06
CA TYR A 130 14.40 12.02 -8.63
C TYR A 130 15.05 10.82 -7.94
N ILE A 131 14.96 9.64 -8.53
CA ILE A 131 15.61 8.43 -7.99
C ILE A 131 17.12 8.62 -7.84
N ARG A 132 17.77 9.24 -8.82
CA ARG A 132 19.21 9.56 -8.73
C ARG A 132 19.52 10.52 -7.60
N GLN A 133 18.73 11.58 -7.45
CA GLN A 133 18.86 12.53 -6.34
C GLN A 133 18.74 11.82 -4.98
N ARG A 134 17.74 10.95 -4.83
CA ARG A 134 17.53 10.15 -3.61
C ARG A 134 18.69 9.20 -3.34
N SER A 135 19.21 8.55 -4.38
CA SER A 135 20.36 7.65 -4.26
C SER A 135 21.63 8.36 -3.81
N LEU A 136 21.90 9.57 -4.32
CA LEU A 136 23.03 10.37 -3.87
C LEU A 136 22.89 10.77 -2.39
N ALA A 137 21.72 11.23 -1.99
CA ALA A 137 21.42 11.56 -0.60
C ALA A 137 21.51 10.32 0.32
N MET A 138 21.06 9.16 -0.13
CA MET A 138 21.21 7.89 0.57
C MET A 138 22.69 7.51 0.77
N GLY A 139 23.54 7.72 -0.23
CA GLY A 139 24.99 7.46 -0.15
C GLY A 139 25.70 8.39 0.84
N ALA A 140 25.26 9.62 0.96
CA ALA A 140 25.80 10.61 1.90
C ALA A 140 25.25 10.45 3.34
N SER A 141 24.21 9.65 3.52
CA SER A 141 23.57 9.44 4.82
C SER A 141 24.39 8.44 5.66
N HIS A 142 24.80 8.86 6.85
CA HIS A 142 25.55 8.04 7.81
C HIS A 142 24.62 7.41 8.86
N GLY A 143 23.55 6.73 8.42
CA GLY A 143 22.67 5.96 9.30
C GLY A 143 21.52 6.74 9.96
N SER A 144 21.29 8.00 9.59
CA SER A 144 20.10 8.74 10.01
C SER A 144 18.85 8.22 9.31
N ARG A 145 17.73 8.19 10.03
CA ARG A 145 16.42 7.83 9.44
C ARG A 145 16.08 8.82 8.31
N PRO A 146 15.82 8.34 7.08
CA PRO A 146 15.51 9.23 5.97
C PRO A 146 14.16 9.92 6.16
N GLY A 147 14.08 11.17 5.76
CA GLY A 147 12.80 11.84 5.55
C GLY A 147 12.29 11.66 4.12
N PRO A 148 11.01 12.02 3.86
CA PRO A 148 10.45 12.00 2.51
C PRO A 148 11.16 13.02 1.62
N GLY A 149 11.43 12.62 0.38
CA GLY A 149 11.96 13.52 -0.62
C GLY A 149 10.88 14.49 -1.16
N LEU A 150 11.33 15.44 -1.98
CA LEU A 150 10.44 16.32 -2.71
C LEU A 150 10.69 16.12 -4.22
N PRO A 151 9.80 15.40 -4.93
CA PRO A 151 9.94 15.22 -6.36
C PRO A 151 9.84 16.57 -7.10
N PRO A 152 10.58 16.76 -8.21
CA PRO A 152 10.55 17.99 -8.98
C PRO A 152 9.12 18.36 -9.43
N GLY A 153 8.76 19.62 -9.28
CA GLY A 153 7.45 20.15 -9.69
C GLY A 153 6.28 19.78 -8.77
N ILE A 154 6.53 19.05 -7.68
CA ILE A 154 5.49 18.66 -6.73
C ILE A 154 5.57 19.56 -5.49
N LYS A 155 4.41 20.01 -5.02
CA LYS A 155 4.29 20.73 -3.75
C LYS A 155 4.08 19.73 -2.61
N ARG A 156 4.65 20.03 -1.44
CA ARG A 156 4.37 19.24 -0.23
C ARG A 156 2.90 19.34 0.15
N TYR A 157 2.37 18.26 0.70
CA TYR A 157 1.06 18.32 1.33
C TYR A 157 1.12 19.26 2.55
N PRO A 158 0.04 20.02 2.84
CA PRO A 158 0.02 21.01 3.92
C PRO A 158 -0.12 20.41 5.33
N PHE A 159 -0.12 19.10 5.45
CA PHE A 159 -0.38 18.41 6.72
C PHE A 159 0.76 17.46 7.08
N ALA A 160 0.95 17.24 8.39
CA ALA A 160 1.90 16.27 8.90
C ALA A 160 1.50 14.84 8.49
N VAL A 161 2.50 14.00 8.24
CA VAL A 161 2.26 12.56 8.13
C VAL A 161 1.82 12.08 9.51
N PRO A 162 0.66 11.43 9.65
CA PRO A 162 0.33 10.76 10.90
C PRO A 162 1.45 9.77 11.23
N ASP A 163 1.82 9.71 12.50
CA ASP A 163 2.67 8.62 12.96
C ASP A 163 1.87 7.34 12.73
N SER A 164 2.18 6.65 11.63
CA SER A 164 1.57 5.36 11.36
C SER A 164 2.11 4.42 12.42
N GLY A 165 1.32 4.18 13.44
CA GLY A 165 1.58 3.13 14.42
C GLY A 165 1.95 1.83 13.69
N GLN A 166 2.54 0.88 14.38
CA GLN A 166 2.95 -0.40 13.78
C GLN A 166 1.77 -1.00 12.99
N GLU A 167 1.93 -1.10 11.66
CA GLU A 167 1.00 -1.85 10.82
C GLU A 167 0.93 -3.28 11.36
N GLN A 168 -0.24 -3.73 11.79
CA GLN A 168 -0.44 -5.04 12.40
C GLN A 168 -1.40 -5.85 11.55
N GLY A 169 -0.89 -6.86 10.87
CA GLY A 169 -1.72 -7.95 10.40
C GLY A 169 -2.37 -7.80 9.02
N THR A 170 -1.63 -8.12 8.00
CA THR A 170 -2.14 -8.36 6.64
C THR A 170 -1.73 -9.76 6.21
N THR A 171 -2.64 -10.50 5.61
CA THR A 171 -2.37 -11.84 5.05
C THR A 171 -2.27 -11.75 3.54
N HIS A 172 -1.25 -12.37 2.98
CA HIS A 172 -1.05 -12.47 1.54
C HIS A 172 -0.79 -13.92 1.12
N LEU A 173 -1.36 -14.32 -0.01
CA LEU A 173 -1.06 -15.60 -0.63
C LEU A 173 -0.84 -15.41 -2.14
N SER A 174 0.08 -16.17 -2.69
CA SER A 174 0.32 -16.30 -4.13
C SER A 174 0.27 -17.77 -4.51
N ILE A 175 -0.48 -18.09 -5.52
CA ILE A 175 -0.69 -19.46 -6.02
C ILE A 175 -0.42 -19.46 -7.51
N VAL A 176 0.32 -20.48 -7.95
CA VAL A 176 0.50 -20.79 -9.38
C VAL A 176 0.06 -22.23 -9.59
N ASP A 177 -0.85 -22.47 -10.51
CA ASP A 177 -1.29 -23.81 -10.85
C ASP A 177 -0.41 -24.47 -11.94
N SER A 178 -0.67 -25.73 -12.23
CA SER A 178 0.10 -26.49 -13.23
C SER A 178 -0.11 -25.99 -14.68
N LEU A 179 -1.13 -25.16 -14.92
CA LEU A 179 -1.42 -24.54 -16.21
C LEU A 179 -0.79 -23.16 -16.36
N GLY A 180 -0.09 -22.66 -15.30
CA GLY A 180 0.52 -21.35 -15.28
C GLY A 180 -0.45 -20.23 -14.92
N ASN A 181 -1.68 -20.52 -14.46
CA ASN A 181 -2.55 -19.49 -13.93
C ASN A 181 -2.03 -19.01 -12.58
N ILE A 182 -2.13 -17.71 -12.34
CA ILE A 182 -1.61 -17.06 -11.14
C ILE A 182 -2.77 -16.41 -10.39
N ALA A 183 -2.85 -16.67 -9.10
CA ALA A 183 -3.69 -15.93 -8.17
C ALA A 183 -2.81 -15.27 -7.10
N SER A 184 -3.02 -13.99 -6.88
CA SER A 184 -2.36 -13.21 -5.82
C SER A 184 -3.44 -12.49 -5.03
N TYR A 185 -3.54 -12.77 -3.76
CA TYR A 185 -4.64 -12.30 -2.91
C TYR A 185 -4.09 -11.73 -1.60
N THR A 186 -4.50 -10.51 -1.30
CA THR A 186 -4.17 -9.85 -0.03
C THR A 186 -5.47 -9.52 0.69
N ALA A 187 -5.53 -9.87 1.96
CA ALA A 187 -6.65 -9.54 2.85
C ALA A 187 -6.10 -8.93 4.14
N SER A 188 -6.76 -7.89 4.62
CA SER A 188 -6.42 -7.24 5.87
C SER A 188 -7.67 -6.87 6.62
N VAL A 189 -7.59 -7.02 7.94
CA VAL A 189 -8.52 -6.45 8.91
C VAL A 189 -7.78 -5.51 9.87
N GLU A 190 -6.60 -5.04 9.43
CA GLU A 190 -5.67 -4.08 10.05
C GLU A 190 -5.01 -4.60 11.33
N THR A 191 -5.76 -5.06 12.31
CA THR A 191 -5.24 -5.58 13.58
C THR A 191 -5.60 -7.06 13.75
N VAL A 192 -4.99 -7.73 14.74
CA VAL A 192 -5.34 -9.12 15.08
C VAL A 192 -6.82 -9.15 15.49
N PHE A 193 -7.62 -9.90 14.72
CA PHE A 193 -9.08 -9.96 14.82
C PHE A 193 -9.82 -8.63 14.54
N GLY A 194 -9.25 -7.73 13.71
CA GLY A 194 -9.89 -6.50 13.27
C GLY A 194 -10.37 -5.62 14.43
N SER A 195 -11.64 -5.22 14.38
CA SER A 195 -12.28 -4.46 15.45
C SER A 195 -12.56 -5.26 16.73
N ARG A 196 -12.34 -6.59 16.70
CA ARG A 196 -12.70 -7.54 17.77
C ARG A 196 -14.19 -7.66 18.08
N HIS A 197 -15.03 -7.14 17.19
CA HIS A 197 -16.46 -7.30 17.27
C HIS A 197 -16.94 -8.41 16.35
N VAL A 198 -17.95 -9.14 16.78
CA VAL A 198 -18.59 -10.18 15.96
C VAL A 198 -19.93 -9.66 15.46
N VAL A 199 -20.06 -9.55 14.14
CA VAL A 199 -21.28 -9.11 13.47
C VAL A 199 -21.70 -10.14 12.44
N ALA A 200 -22.92 -10.63 12.54
CA ALA A 200 -23.47 -11.63 11.64
C ALA A 200 -22.60 -12.90 11.51
N GLY A 201 -21.90 -13.31 12.59
CA GLY A 201 -20.99 -14.45 12.59
C GLY A 201 -19.61 -14.19 11.97
N MET A 202 -19.27 -12.96 11.65
CA MET A 202 -17.98 -12.52 11.13
C MET A 202 -17.27 -11.61 12.13
N VAL A 203 -15.94 -11.74 12.22
CA VAL A 203 -15.04 -10.89 13.03
C VAL A 203 -14.48 -9.78 12.14
#